data_1a22a8d78f14e889adc78a54333c1ead
#
_entry.id   1a22a8d78f14e889adc78a54333c1ead
#
_cell.length_a   1.000
_cell.length_b   1.000
_cell.length_c   1.000
_cell.angle_alpha   90.00
_cell.angle_beta   90.00
_cell.angle_gamma   90.00
#
_symmetry.space_group_name_H-M   'P 1'
#
loop_
_entity.id
_entity.type
_entity.pdbx_description
1 polymer ?
#
loop_
_entity_poly.entity_id
_entity_poly.type
_entity_poly.pdbx_seq_one_letter_code
_entity_poly.pdbx_strand_id
1 'polypeptide(L)'
;MEGPDARSRHNYAGRDAGVVIAATLPAVIICAVLFFGSCSAANAGSDSSTIYVARRGWHIDIGMAAADLSPPLAQAAAALPGARFVFFGFADKHYLLAKNHDGPVLLSALFPGASILLTTGITNAPAEAFGAAHVITLIATQDQMRELQAFIWRSLRTQDDVLEVYRDGPYEGSVYFLGKPKYSALHTCNTWGAEALRAAGFHVHTVGVIFAGQLWVQARRLKRLEDRAAGTGASLLSGTSD
;
A
#
# COMPACT_ATOMS: atom_id res chain seq x y z
N MET A 1 -47.45 -40.55 -25.10
CA MET A 1 -47.29 -41.83 -24.38
C MET A 1 -46.77 -41.42 -23.04
N GLU A 2 -47.71 -41.22 -22.26
CA GLU A 2 -48.21 -41.92 -21.10
C GLU A 2 -47.31 -41.81 -19.88
N GLY A 3 -47.83 -41.03 -18.90
CA GLY A 3 -47.64 -41.22 -17.49
C GLY A 3 -48.37 -42.53 -17.06
N PRO A 4 -48.82 -42.75 -15.83
CA PRO A 4 -48.88 -41.90 -14.63
C PRO A 4 -48.55 -42.66 -13.32
N ASP A 5 -48.71 -41.96 -12.21
CA ASP A 5 -49.69 -42.21 -11.07
C ASP A 5 -49.07 -43.00 -9.88
N ALA A 6 -49.26 -42.68 -8.74
CA ALA A 6 -50.27 -42.38 -7.76
C ALA A 6 -49.82 -42.81 -6.34
N ARG A 7 -50.08 -41.92 -5.40
CA ARG A 7 -50.69 -42.08 -4.09
C ARG A 7 -50.42 -43.33 -3.21
N SER A 8 -50.04 -43.08 -1.97
CA SER A 8 -50.89 -43.61 -0.87
C SER A 8 -50.60 -42.83 0.44
N ARG A 9 -51.73 -42.33 0.95
CA ARG A 9 -51.91 -41.84 2.33
C ARG A 9 -52.08 -43.06 3.26
N HIS A 10 -51.70 -42.93 4.53
CA HIS A 10 -52.57 -43.47 5.60
C HIS A 10 -52.30 -42.75 6.92
N ASN A 11 -53.40 -42.26 7.47
CA ASN A 11 -53.65 -41.78 8.82
C ASN A 11 -53.66 -42.90 9.85
N TYR A 12 -53.53 -42.60 11.15
CA TYR A 12 -54.43 -42.81 12.30
C TYR A 12 -53.68 -42.44 13.57
N ALA A 13 -54.07 -41.38 14.31
CA ALA A 13 -55.02 -41.37 15.44
C ALA A 13 -54.48 -42.14 16.67
N GLY A 14 -54.05 -41.50 17.75
CA GLY A 14 -54.83 -40.84 18.75
C GLY A 14 -54.82 -41.68 20.04
N ARG A 15 -54.50 -41.12 21.19
CA ARG A 15 -55.21 -41.24 22.46
C ARG A 15 -54.54 -40.53 23.61
N ASP A 16 -55.35 -39.85 24.31
CA ASP A 16 -55.24 -39.05 25.51
C ASP A 16 -54.70 -39.80 26.74
N ALA A 17 -54.16 -39.03 27.65
CA ALA A 17 -54.57 -38.90 29.06
C ALA A 17 -53.36 -38.88 30.04
N GLY A 18 -53.32 -37.89 30.91
CA GLY A 18 -52.71 -38.03 32.20
C GLY A 18 -52.01 -36.74 32.70
N VAL A 19 -52.79 -35.80 33.23
CA VAL A 19 -52.35 -34.66 34.04
C VAL A 19 -51.79 -35.18 35.37
N VAL A 20 -50.53 -34.80 35.66
CA VAL A 20 -50.03 -34.70 37.05
C VAL A 20 -49.24 -33.42 37.17
N ILE A 21 -49.77 -32.49 37.92
CA ILE A 21 -49.14 -31.25 38.35
C ILE A 21 -48.23 -31.59 39.53
N ALA A 22 -46.92 -31.42 39.36
CA ALA A 22 -45.96 -31.32 40.45
C ALA A 22 -45.18 -30.02 40.32
N ALA A 23 -45.53 -29.07 41.15
CA ALA A 23 -44.82 -27.83 41.29
C ALA A 23 -43.49 -28.07 42.00
N THR A 24 -42.37 -27.87 41.33
CA THR A 24 -41.09 -27.75 41.98
C THR A 24 -40.42 -26.47 41.42
N LEU A 25 -40.17 -25.53 42.32
CA LEU A 25 -39.43 -24.30 42.09
C LEU A 25 -38.03 -24.62 41.59
N PRO A 26 -37.55 -24.05 40.51
CA PRO A 26 -36.13 -24.11 40.23
C PRO A 26 -35.40 -23.01 40.98
N ALA A 27 -34.40 -23.42 41.73
CA ALA A 27 -33.39 -22.53 42.31
C ALA A 27 -32.67 -21.84 41.16
N VAL A 28 -32.79 -20.53 41.10
CA VAL A 28 -32.04 -19.68 40.17
C VAL A 28 -30.60 -19.63 40.70
N ILE A 29 -29.72 -20.43 40.11
CA ILE A 29 -28.28 -20.31 40.29
C ILE A 29 -27.87 -19.18 39.33
N ILE A 30 -27.66 -17.99 39.92
CA ILE A 30 -27.01 -16.88 39.23
C ILE A 30 -25.51 -17.21 39.14
N CYS A 31 -25.07 -17.83 38.04
CA CYS A 31 -23.66 -17.88 37.67
C CYS A 31 -23.26 -16.50 37.20
N ALA A 32 -22.71 -15.70 38.12
CA ALA A 32 -21.97 -14.49 37.79
C ALA A 32 -20.68 -14.92 37.06
N VAL A 33 -20.73 -15.02 35.74
CA VAL A 33 -19.53 -15.16 34.91
C VAL A 33 -18.83 -13.80 34.93
N LEU A 34 -17.85 -13.66 35.83
CA LEU A 34 -16.87 -12.59 35.79
C LEU A 34 -16.06 -12.74 34.49
N PHE A 35 -16.48 -12.10 33.42
CA PHE A 35 -15.62 -11.84 32.28
C PHE A 35 -14.49 -10.95 32.75
N PHE A 36 -13.40 -11.55 33.24
CA PHE A 36 -12.12 -10.90 33.22
C PHE A 36 -11.73 -10.75 31.75
N GLY A 37 -12.18 -9.67 31.14
CA GLY A 37 -11.62 -9.19 29.89
C GLY A 37 -10.13 -8.96 30.14
N SER A 38 -9.30 -9.93 29.77
CA SER A 38 -7.89 -9.69 29.58
C SER A 38 -7.79 -8.62 28.50
N CYS A 39 -7.69 -7.37 28.92
CA CYS A 39 -7.20 -6.28 28.09
C CYS A 39 -5.76 -6.67 27.80
N SER A 40 -5.53 -7.47 26.74
CA SER A 40 -4.22 -7.59 26.15
C SER A 40 -3.86 -6.17 25.77
N ALA A 41 -2.99 -5.54 26.57
CA ALA A 41 -2.25 -4.38 26.14
C ALA A 41 -1.55 -4.84 24.85
N ALA A 42 -2.13 -4.50 23.71
CA ALA A 42 -1.43 -4.58 22.46
C ALA A 42 -0.12 -3.83 22.70
N ASN A 43 0.98 -4.55 22.69
CA ASN A 43 2.30 -3.96 22.65
C ASN A 43 2.24 -2.97 21.47
N ALA A 44 2.12 -1.69 21.77
CA ALA A 44 2.42 -0.62 20.85
C ALA A 44 3.95 -0.61 20.67
N GLY A 45 4.48 -1.69 20.08
CA GLY A 45 5.70 -1.59 19.31
C GLY A 45 5.40 -0.51 18.27
N SER A 46 6.30 0.43 18.10
CA SER A 46 6.14 1.53 17.17
C SER A 46 5.83 0.94 15.76
N ASP A 47 4.54 0.82 15.45
CA ASP A 47 4.03 0.36 14.15
C ASP A 47 4.32 1.43 13.10
N SER A 48 5.60 1.79 12.97
CA SER A 48 6.08 2.74 11.98
C SER A 48 6.77 1.97 10.87
N SER A 49 6.37 2.25 9.66
CA SER A 49 7.00 1.79 8.43
C SER A 49 7.87 2.88 7.83
N THR A 50 8.72 2.52 6.88
CA THR A 50 9.61 3.48 6.21
C THR A 50 9.23 3.64 4.75
N ILE A 51 9.01 4.88 4.34
CA ILE A 51 8.88 5.26 2.94
C ILE A 51 10.24 5.77 2.46
N TYR A 52 10.68 5.25 1.32
CA TYR A 52 11.91 5.67 0.67
C TYR A 52 11.60 6.56 -0.53
N VAL A 53 12.25 7.70 -0.61
CA VAL A 53 12.25 8.58 -1.77
C VAL A 53 13.61 8.46 -2.42
N ALA A 54 13.70 7.79 -3.56
CA ALA A 54 14.96 7.58 -4.28
C ALA A 54 15.04 8.47 -5.51
N ARG A 55 16.16 9.22 -5.64
CA ARG A 55 16.38 10.10 -6.79
C ARG A 55 17.43 9.49 -7.73
N ARG A 56 17.05 9.32 -8.99
CA ARG A 56 17.94 8.88 -10.07
C ARG A 56 17.99 9.95 -11.15
N GLY A 57 18.99 10.83 -11.05
CA GLY A 57 19.09 11.97 -11.95
C GLY A 57 17.90 12.94 -11.83
N TRP A 58 17.07 12.97 -12.85
CA TRP A 58 15.87 13.81 -12.96
C TRP A 58 14.56 13.08 -12.60
N HIS A 59 14.64 11.83 -12.19
CA HIS A 59 13.53 10.95 -11.83
C HIS A 59 13.50 10.63 -10.34
N ILE A 60 12.31 10.49 -9.78
CA ILE A 60 12.10 10.04 -8.39
C ILE A 60 11.22 8.79 -8.39
N ASP A 61 11.66 7.80 -7.61
CA ASP A 61 10.90 6.61 -7.26
C ASP A 61 10.45 6.69 -5.80
N ILE A 62 9.28 6.12 -5.51
CA ILE A 62 8.77 5.91 -4.15
C ILE A 62 8.87 4.43 -3.83
N GLY A 63 9.49 4.11 -2.69
CA GLY A 63 9.74 2.73 -2.28
C GLY A 63 9.34 2.44 -0.84
N MET A 64 9.25 1.15 -0.54
CA MET A 64 8.97 0.61 0.78
C MET A 64 9.55 -0.80 0.91
N ALA A 65 9.61 -1.33 2.13
CA ALA A 65 9.99 -2.73 2.32
C ALA A 65 8.92 -3.65 1.69
N ALA A 66 9.35 -4.72 1.06
CA ALA A 66 8.43 -5.69 0.46
C ALA A 66 7.50 -6.33 1.51
N ALA A 67 8.00 -6.46 2.76
CA ALA A 67 7.22 -6.96 3.89
C ALA A 67 6.09 -6.01 4.34
N ASP A 68 6.18 -4.71 4.03
CA ASP A 68 5.16 -3.71 4.35
C ASP A 68 4.03 -3.68 3.31
N LEU A 69 4.22 -4.34 2.16
CA LEU A 69 3.20 -4.39 1.12
C LEU A 69 2.03 -5.28 1.53
N SER A 70 0.85 -4.71 1.50
CA SER A 70 -0.41 -5.38 1.80
C SER A 70 -1.27 -5.54 0.54
N PRO A 71 -2.22 -6.50 0.53
CA PRO A 71 -3.18 -6.58 -0.57
C PRO A 71 -3.97 -5.28 -0.75
N PRO A 72 -4.25 -4.88 -2.01
CA PRO A 72 -3.93 -5.63 -3.23
C PRO A 72 -2.53 -5.36 -3.80
N LEU A 73 -1.77 -4.33 -3.30
CA LEU A 73 -0.48 -3.91 -3.87
C LEU A 73 0.63 -4.96 -3.71
N ALA A 74 0.50 -5.88 -2.76
CA ALA A 74 1.42 -7.01 -2.59
C ALA A 74 1.60 -7.86 -3.86
N GLN A 75 0.65 -7.81 -4.81
CA GLN A 75 0.77 -8.44 -6.12
C GLN A 75 2.00 -7.92 -6.90
N ALA A 76 2.39 -6.67 -6.70
CA ALA A 76 3.57 -6.11 -7.35
C ALA A 76 4.88 -6.76 -6.83
N ALA A 77 4.95 -7.10 -5.54
CA ALA A 77 6.10 -7.82 -4.97
C ALA A 77 6.17 -9.27 -5.46
N ALA A 78 5.03 -9.91 -5.71
CA ALA A 78 4.99 -11.27 -6.25
C ALA A 78 5.63 -11.38 -7.64
N ALA A 79 5.66 -10.29 -8.41
CA ALA A 79 6.35 -10.22 -9.69
C ALA A 79 7.88 -10.02 -9.57
N LEU A 80 8.40 -9.85 -8.35
CA LEU A 80 9.80 -9.51 -8.07
C LEU A 80 10.35 -10.45 -6.98
N PRO A 81 10.54 -11.75 -7.29
CA PRO A 81 10.93 -12.74 -6.31
C PRO A 81 12.26 -12.38 -5.65
N GLY A 82 12.33 -12.52 -4.33
CA GLY A 82 13.52 -12.22 -3.53
C GLY A 82 13.73 -10.73 -3.22
N ALA A 83 12.89 -9.82 -3.71
CA ALA A 83 12.99 -8.41 -3.38
C ALA A 83 12.72 -8.17 -1.89
N ARG A 84 13.63 -7.45 -1.23
CA ARG A 84 13.44 -6.95 0.14
C ARG A 84 12.80 -5.56 0.16
N PHE A 85 13.00 -4.79 -0.89
CA PHE A 85 12.41 -3.47 -1.08
C PHE A 85 11.85 -3.37 -2.49
N VAL A 86 10.74 -2.67 -2.63
CA VAL A 86 10.06 -2.44 -3.91
C VAL A 86 9.93 -0.94 -4.14
N PHE A 87 10.35 -0.48 -5.31
CA PHE A 87 10.30 0.91 -5.75
C PHE A 87 9.39 1.06 -6.95
N PHE A 88 8.60 2.11 -6.97
CA PHE A 88 7.66 2.45 -8.03
C PHE A 88 8.03 3.78 -8.67
N GLY A 89 8.28 3.78 -9.96
CA GLY A 89 8.59 4.95 -10.76
C GLY A 89 7.57 5.14 -11.87
N PHE A 90 6.88 6.29 -11.88
CA PHE A 90 5.90 6.66 -12.88
C PHE A 90 6.56 7.30 -14.09
N ALA A 91 6.20 6.89 -15.31
CA ALA A 91 6.85 7.39 -16.52
C ALA A 91 5.90 7.45 -17.73
N ASP A 92 6.29 8.20 -18.75
CA ASP A 92 5.67 8.10 -20.07
C ASP A 92 6.02 6.75 -20.71
N LYS A 93 4.98 6.04 -21.16
CA LYS A 93 5.15 4.70 -21.74
C LYS A 93 5.94 4.74 -23.04
N HIS A 94 5.67 5.71 -23.89
CA HIS A 94 6.32 5.81 -25.20
C HIS A 94 7.81 6.16 -25.04
N TYR A 95 8.11 7.17 -24.21
CA TYR A 95 9.48 7.56 -23.90
C TYR A 95 10.28 6.40 -23.29
N LEU A 96 9.74 5.76 -22.25
CA LEU A 96 10.49 4.75 -21.51
C LEU A 96 10.74 3.47 -22.31
N LEU A 97 9.86 3.13 -23.25
CA LEU A 97 9.98 1.93 -24.12
C LEU A 97 10.64 2.22 -25.47
N ALA A 98 10.96 3.47 -25.77
CA ALA A 98 11.62 3.82 -27.02
C ALA A 98 13.05 3.23 -27.07
N LYS A 99 13.45 2.76 -28.26
CA LYS A 99 14.82 2.29 -28.49
C LYS A 99 15.81 3.45 -28.52
N ASN A 100 15.39 4.61 -29.00
CA ASN A 100 16.15 5.84 -29.05
C ASN A 100 15.40 6.93 -28.28
N HIS A 101 16.15 7.75 -27.55
CA HIS A 101 15.61 8.89 -26.78
C HIS A 101 15.97 10.19 -27.49
N ASP A 102 15.57 10.29 -28.76
CA ASP A 102 15.82 11.46 -29.60
C ASP A 102 14.81 12.59 -29.28
N GLY A 103 15.04 13.75 -29.93
CA GLY A 103 14.21 14.93 -29.72
C GLY A 103 12.71 14.72 -29.94
N PRO A 104 12.25 14.05 -31.00
CA PRO A 104 10.83 13.74 -31.21
C PRO A 104 10.21 12.88 -30.11
N VAL A 105 10.91 11.86 -29.61
CA VAL A 105 10.44 11.00 -28.52
C VAL A 105 10.35 11.79 -27.22
N LEU A 106 11.35 12.60 -26.90
CA LEU A 106 11.33 13.48 -25.73
C LEU A 106 10.18 14.50 -25.84
N LEU A 107 9.98 15.08 -27.00
CA LEU A 107 8.91 16.06 -27.24
C LEU A 107 7.52 15.42 -27.09
N SER A 108 7.36 14.16 -27.53
CA SER A 108 6.08 13.44 -27.39
C SER A 108 5.66 13.25 -25.91
N ALA A 109 6.61 13.11 -24.99
CA ALA A 109 6.34 13.00 -23.56
C ALA A 109 5.83 14.30 -22.90
N LEU A 110 5.87 15.43 -23.62
CA LEU A 110 5.25 16.69 -23.17
C LEU A 110 3.72 16.68 -23.30
N PHE A 111 3.19 15.88 -24.20
CA PHE A 111 1.75 15.76 -24.45
C PHE A 111 1.13 14.61 -23.66
N PRO A 112 -0.17 14.68 -23.32
CA PRO A 112 -0.83 13.62 -22.58
C PRO A 112 -0.75 12.27 -23.29
N GLY A 113 0.01 11.33 -22.72
CA GLY A 113 0.27 9.98 -23.23
C GLY A 113 -0.09 8.89 -22.26
N ALA A 114 0.03 7.64 -22.70
CA ALA A 114 -0.10 6.48 -21.83
C ALA A 114 1.06 6.44 -20.85
N SER A 115 0.77 6.11 -19.59
CA SER A 115 1.79 5.95 -18.56
C SER A 115 2.14 4.48 -18.33
N ILE A 116 3.27 4.30 -17.67
CA ILE A 116 3.80 3.02 -17.22
C ILE A 116 4.45 3.23 -15.85
N LEU A 117 4.40 2.22 -15.00
CA LEU A 117 5.16 2.18 -13.76
C LEU A 117 6.29 1.18 -13.92
N LEU A 118 7.53 1.67 -13.83
CA LEU A 118 8.69 0.81 -13.65
C LEU A 118 8.74 0.42 -12.18
N THR A 119 8.61 -0.86 -11.90
CA THR A 119 8.67 -1.39 -10.55
C THR A 119 9.96 -2.17 -10.40
N THR A 120 10.77 -1.77 -9.42
CA THR A 120 12.11 -2.31 -9.17
C THR A 120 12.15 -2.97 -7.82
N GLY A 121 12.53 -4.25 -7.78
CA GLY A 121 12.87 -4.98 -6.57
C GLY A 121 14.37 -4.93 -6.32
N ILE A 122 14.77 -4.66 -5.08
CA ILE A 122 16.16 -4.73 -4.67
C ILE A 122 16.31 -5.58 -3.41
N THR A 123 17.46 -6.24 -3.28
CA THR A 123 17.81 -7.07 -2.12
C THR A 123 18.65 -6.33 -1.09
N ASN A 124 19.47 -5.38 -1.52
CA ASN A 124 20.32 -4.56 -0.66
C ASN A 124 19.54 -3.41 -0.05
N ALA A 125 20.12 -2.79 0.99
CA ALA A 125 19.54 -1.57 1.55
C ALA A 125 19.44 -0.46 0.48
N PRO A 126 18.37 0.34 0.46
CA PRO A 126 18.18 1.38 -0.56
C PRO A 126 19.36 2.36 -0.68
N ALA A 127 19.99 2.70 0.45
CA ALA A 127 21.16 3.57 0.46
C ALA A 127 22.40 2.94 -0.22
N GLU A 128 22.51 1.61 -0.20
CA GLU A 128 23.58 0.89 -0.92
C GLU A 128 23.25 0.81 -2.42
N ALA A 129 22.00 0.51 -2.76
CA ALA A 129 21.58 0.31 -4.15
C ALA A 129 21.59 1.63 -4.96
N PHE A 130 21.16 2.74 -4.37
CA PHE A 130 21.02 4.04 -5.05
C PHE A 130 22.08 5.08 -4.61
N GLY A 131 22.85 4.78 -3.56
CA GLY A 131 23.75 5.70 -2.90
C GLY A 131 23.04 6.53 -1.82
N ALA A 132 23.66 6.67 -0.64
CA ALA A 132 23.07 7.33 0.53
C ALA A 132 22.66 8.80 0.26
N ALA A 133 23.38 9.51 -0.60
CA ALA A 133 23.05 10.88 -0.99
C ALA A 133 21.81 10.99 -1.89
N HIS A 134 21.31 9.88 -2.39
CA HIS A 134 20.19 9.79 -3.33
C HIS A 134 18.94 9.13 -2.74
N VAL A 135 18.95 8.80 -1.45
CA VAL A 135 17.79 8.21 -0.76
C VAL A 135 17.43 9.06 0.47
N ILE A 136 16.16 9.39 0.59
CA ILE A 136 15.58 9.98 1.80
C ILE A 136 14.64 8.95 2.40
N THR A 137 14.76 8.72 3.71
CA THR A 137 13.85 7.87 4.50
C THR A 137 12.87 8.76 5.25
N LEU A 138 11.58 8.46 5.14
CA LEU A 138 10.51 9.10 5.89
C LEU A 138 9.81 8.06 6.75
N ILE A 139 9.61 8.36 8.01
CA ILE A 139 8.85 7.49 8.91
C ILE A 139 7.36 7.71 8.65
N ALA A 140 6.63 6.63 8.51
CA ALA A 140 5.19 6.64 8.24
C ALA A 140 4.45 5.79 9.27
N THR A 141 3.29 6.24 9.70
CA THR A 141 2.36 5.39 10.44
C THR A 141 1.78 4.32 9.53
N GLN A 142 1.14 3.30 10.11
CA GLN A 142 0.44 2.27 9.33
C GLN A 142 -0.66 2.86 8.43
N ASP A 143 -1.37 3.87 8.92
CA ASP A 143 -2.39 4.58 8.13
C ASP A 143 -1.78 5.31 6.95
N GLN A 144 -0.68 6.01 7.13
CA GLN A 144 0.06 6.68 6.08
C GLN A 144 0.58 5.71 5.03
N MET A 145 1.12 4.57 5.47
CA MET A 145 1.59 3.51 4.56
C MET A 145 0.43 2.91 3.76
N ARG A 146 -0.72 2.67 4.40
CA ARG A 146 -1.92 2.16 3.73
C ARG A 146 -2.43 3.14 2.65
N GLU A 147 -2.48 4.43 2.94
CA GLU A 147 -2.90 5.45 1.98
C GLU A 147 -1.93 5.60 0.81
N LEU A 148 -0.62 5.50 1.06
CA LEU A 148 0.39 5.44 0.01
C LEU A 148 0.16 4.23 -0.91
N GLN A 149 -0.01 3.05 -0.34
CA GLN A 149 -0.23 1.82 -1.10
C GLN A 149 -1.52 1.90 -1.92
N ALA A 150 -2.59 2.44 -1.35
CA ALA A 150 -3.84 2.66 -2.05
C ALA A 150 -3.69 3.65 -3.21
N PHE A 151 -2.89 4.70 -3.07
CA PHE A 151 -2.58 5.63 -4.15
C PHE A 151 -1.81 4.94 -5.28
N ILE A 152 -0.78 4.17 -4.95
CA ILE A 152 0.02 3.43 -5.94
C ILE A 152 -0.88 2.42 -6.67
N TRP A 153 -1.70 1.67 -5.95
CA TRP A 153 -2.64 0.72 -6.54
C TRP A 153 -3.61 1.38 -7.52
N ARG A 154 -4.20 2.51 -7.13
CA ARG A 154 -5.08 3.28 -8.02
C ARG A 154 -4.37 3.79 -9.27
N SER A 155 -3.06 3.96 -9.24
CA SER A 155 -2.25 4.36 -10.39
C SER A 155 -1.96 3.22 -11.35
N LEU A 156 -2.08 1.96 -10.91
CA LEU A 156 -1.85 0.76 -11.71
C LEU A 156 -3.10 0.37 -12.51
N ARG A 157 -2.92 -0.07 -13.74
CA ARG A 157 -4.00 -0.67 -14.52
C ARG A 157 -4.13 -2.14 -14.13
N THR A 158 -5.32 -2.50 -13.70
CA THR A 158 -5.68 -3.87 -13.31
C THR A 158 -6.84 -4.35 -14.17
N GLN A 159 -6.98 -5.65 -14.29
CA GLN A 159 -8.16 -6.30 -14.86
C GLN A 159 -8.75 -7.21 -13.77
N ASP A 160 -10.01 -6.97 -13.41
CA ASP A 160 -10.71 -7.72 -12.32
C ASP A 160 -9.88 -7.80 -11.02
N ASP A 161 -9.28 -6.66 -10.63
CA ASP A 161 -8.36 -6.52 -9.49
C ASP A 161 -7.09 -7.39 -9.56
N VAL A 162 -6.76 -7.93 -10.74
CA VAL A 162 -5.52 -8.63 -11.00
C VAL A 162 -4.51 -7.67 -11.64
N LEU A 163 -3.30 -7.63 -11.09
CA LEU A 163 -2.19 -6.86 -11.61
C LEU A 163 -1.33 -7.75 -12.52
N GLU A 164 -1.31 -7.41 -13.81
CA GLU A 164 -0.52 -8.17 -14.78
C GLU A 164 0.78 -7.42 -15.13
N VAL A 165 1.87 -8.17 -15.16
CA VAL A 165 3.15 -7.67 -15.68
C VAL A 165 2.98 -7.38 -17.17
N TYR A 166 3.20 -6.12 -17.55
CA TYR A 166 3.13 -5.73 -18.97
C TYR A 166 4.32 -6.29 -19.76
N ARG A 167 5.52 -6.23 -19.17
CA ARG A 167 6.77 -6.79 -19.70
C ARG A 167 7.89 -6.68 -18.66
N ASP A 168 8.99 -7.38 -18.90
CA ASP A 168 10.22 -7.22 -18.12
C ASP A 168 10.76 -5.80 -18.23
N GLY A 169 11.36 -5.34 -17.14
CA GLY A 169 12.00 -4.05 -17.05
C GLY A 169 13.37 -4.02 -17.76
N PRO A 170 14.07 -2.89 -17.71
CA PRO A 170 15.32 -2.68 -18.44
C PRO A 170 16.53 -3.34 -17.78
N TYR A 171 16.38 -3.89 -16.59
CA TYR A 171 17.42 -4.59 -15.82
C TYR A 171 16.79 -5.68 -14.95
N GLU A 172 17.61 -6.64 -14.54
CA GLU A 172 17.20 -7.74 -13.67
C GLU A 172 16.54 -7.22 -12.38
N GLY A 173 15.48 -7.88 -11.93
CA GLY A 173 14.71 -7.44 -10.76
C GLY A 173 13.79 -6.26 -11.03
N SER A 174 13.47 -5.95 -12.29
CA SER A 174 12.51 -4.91 -12.62
C SER A 174 11.45 -5.40 -13.60
N VAL A 175 10.23 -4.85 -13.46
CA VAL A 175 9.10 -5.12 -14.34
C VAL A 175 8.34 -3.84 -14.65
N TYR A 176 7.62 -3.85 -15.76
CA TYR A 176 6.71 -2.77 -16.12
C TYR A 176 5.26 -3.17 -15.87
N PHE A 177 4.51 -2.27 -15.23
CA PHE A 177 3.05 -2.31 -15.14
C PHE A 177 2.45 -1.14 -15.89
N LEU A 178 1.31 -1.35 -16.55
CA LEU A 178 0.58 -0.26 -17.21
C LEU A 178 -0.01 0.70 -16.17
N GLY A 179 0.08 2.00 -16.44
CA GLY A 179 -0.53 3.05 -15.61
C GLY A 179 -1.94 3.42 -16.05
N LYS A 180 -2.77 3.89 -15.10
CA LYS A 180 -4.08 4.50 -15.36
C LYS A 180 -3.98 6.01 -15.66
N PRO A 181 -3.25 6.82 -14.84
CA PRO A 181 -3.13 8.24 -15.10
C PRO A 181 -2.35 8.49 -16.41
N LYS A 182 -2.68 9.56 -17.11
CA LYS A 182 -1.89 9.99 -18.26
C LYS A 182 -0.62 10.69 -17.79
N TYR A 183 0.49 10.43 -18.48
CA TYR A 183 1.72 11.19 -18.33
C TYR A 183 1.66 12.45 -19.22
N SER A 184 2.21 13.55 -18.75
CA SER A 184 2.35 14.80 -19.52
C SER A 184 3.41 15.72 -18.91
N ALA A 185 3.74 16.81 -19.56
CA ALA A 185 4.62 17.86 -19.01
C ALA A 185 4.12 18.45 -17.68
N LEU A 186 2.82 18.41 -17.41
CA LEU A 186 2.22 18.91 -16.16
C LEU A 186 1.95 17.81 -15.13
N HIS A 187 2.06 16.55 -15.52
CA HIS A 187 1.89 15.38 -14.68
C HIS A 187 3.03 14.38 -14.94
N THR A 188 4.19 14.68 -14.39
CA THR A 188 5.43 13.93 -14.57
C THR A 188 5.62 12.88 -13.46
N CYS A 189 6.71 12.12 -13.53
CA CYS A 189 7.15 11.23 -12.43
C CYS A 189 7.27 11.97 -11.09
N ASN A 190 7.71 13.21 -11.12
CA ASN A 190 7.92 14.01 -9.91
C ASN A 190 6.61 14.57 -9.35
N THR A 191 5.67 14.95 -10.21
CA THR A 191 4.29 15.29 -9.80
C THR A 191 3.63 14.09 -9.15
N TRP A 192 3.69 12.92 -9.80
CA TRP A 192 3.13 11.67 -9.28
C TRP A 192 3.76 11.28 -7.92
N GLY A 193 5.10 11.41 -7.78
CA GLY A 193 5.78 11.15 -6.51
C GLY A 193 5.35 12.11 -5.39
N ALA A 194 5.11 13.39 -5.72
CA ALA A 194 4.57 14.37 -4.78
C ALA A 194 3.13 14.03 -4.38
N GLU A 195 2.30 13.60 -5.33
CA GLU A 195 0.93 13.14 -5.08
C GLU A 195 0.91 11.89 -4.19
N ALA A 196 1.84 10.95 -4.41
CA ALA A 196 2.00 9.76 -3.57
C ALA A 196 2.30 10.13 -2.12
N LEU A 197 3.28 11.02 -1.88
CA LEU A 197 3.61 11.49 -0.54
C LEU A 197 2.44 12.27 0.09
N ARG A 198 1.72 13.08 -0.69
CA ARG A 198 0.54 13.80 -0.19
C ARG A 198 -0.60 12.86 0.15
N ALA A 199 -0.83 11.82 -0.64
CA ALA A 199 -1.81 10.77 -0.34
C ALA A 199 -1.49 10.05 0.98
N ALA A 200 -0.20 9.84 1.26
CA ALA A 200 0.29 9.34 2.55
C ALA A 200 0.18 10.36 3.70
N GLY A 201 -0.41 11.53 3.49
CA GLY A 201 -0.61 12.54 4.54
C GLY A 201 0.59 13.46 4.80
N PHE A 202 1.66 13.39 4.01
CA PHE A 202 2.78 14.32 4.14
C PHE A 202 2.42 15.70 3.56
N HIS A 203 2.89 16.75 4.20
CA HIS A 203 2.68 18.13 3.75
C HIS A 203 3.62 18.49 2.60
N VAL A 204 3.22 18.12 1.38
CA VAL A 204 3.92 18.43 0.14
C VAL A 204 3.02 19.15 -0.86
N HIS A 205 3.59 20.08 -1.60
CA HIS A 205 2.94 20.70 -2.75
C HIS A 205 3.07 19.78 -3.95
N THR A 206 2.00 19.61 -4.72
CA THR A 206 1.98 18.79 -5.92
C THR A 206 1.93 19.63 -7.20
N VAL A 207 1.25 20.77 -7.14
CA VAL A 207 1.08 21.67 -8.30
C VAL A 207 2.41 22.27 -8.69
N GLY A 208 2.79 22.13 -9.97
CA GLY A 208 4.03 22.68 -10.51
C GLY A 208 5.29 21.89 -10.14
N VAL A 209 5.16 20.72 -9.50
CA VAL A 209 6.29 19.82 -9.21
C VAL A 209 6.61 18.99 -10.46
N ILE A 210 7.39 19.57 -11.36
CA ILE A 210 7.75 18.96 -12.64
C ILE A 210 9.15 18.32 -12.56
N PHE A 211 10.07 18.93 -11.81
CA PHE A 211 11.46 18.49 -11.72
C PHE A 211 11.76 17.76 -10.41
N ALA A 212 12.65 16.77 -10.47
CA ALA A 212 13.07 15.98 -9.31
C ALA A 212 13.60 16.84 -8.16
N GLY A 213 14.33 17.93 -8.47
CA GLY A 213 14.84 18.85 -7.47
C GLY A 213 13.77 19.49 -6.60
N GLN A 214 12.60 19.78 -7.16
CA GLN A 214 11.48 20.38 -6.42
C GLN A 214 10.90 19.41 -5.38
N LEU A 215 10.65 18.15 -5.76
CA LEU A 215 10.19 17.13 -4.83
C LEU A 215 11.28 16.76 -3.83
N TRP A 216 12.53 16.67 -4.27
CA TRP A 216 13.67 16.36 -3.42
C TRP A 216 13.86 17.35 -2.27
N VAL A 217 13.74 18.64 -2.55
CA VAL A 217 13.82 19.69 -1.51
C VAL A 217 12.69 19.55 -0.49
N GLN A 218 11.47 19.22 -0.95
CA GLN A 218 10.33 19.00 -0.06
C GLN A 218 10.55 17.76 0.82
N ALA A 219 10.97 16.62 0.25
CA ALA A 219 11.26 15.40 1.00
C ALA A 219 12.37 15.62 2.05
N ARG A 220 13.43 16.33 1.69
CA ARG A 220 14.48 16.73 2.65
C ARG A 220 13.97 17.62 3.78
N ARG A 221 13.00 18.48 3.50
CA ARG A 221 12.37 19.31 4.54
C ARG A 221 11.56 18.44 5.51
N LEU A 222 10.79 17.49 5.00
CA LEU A 222 10.04 16.53 5.84
C LEU A 222 11.01 15.77 6.75
N LYS A 223 12.08 15.21 6.20
CA LYS A 223 13.10 14.47 6.99
C LYS A 223 13.69 15.32 8.10
N ARG A 224 14.04 16.58 7.81
CA ARG A 224 14.56 17.50 8.84
C ARG A 224 13.56 17.80 9.96
N LEU A 225 12.25 17.84 9.65
CA LEU A 225 11.22 18.05 10.67
C LEU A 225 11.07 16.82 11.55
N GLU A 226 11.12 15.62 10.98
CA GLU A 226 11.14 14.36 11.74
C GLU A 226 12.34 14.29 12.67
N ASP A 227 13.56 14.58 12.18
CA ASP A 227 14.78 14.53 12.97
C ASP A 227 14.75 15.51 14.15
N ARG A 228 14.18 16.70 13.95
CA ARG A 228 13.99 17.69 15.02
C ARG A 228 13.00 17.22 16.07
N ALA A 229 11.88 16.65 15.65
CA ALA A 229 10.86 16.12 16.55
C ALA A 229 11.43 14.98 17.41
N ALA A 230 12.18 14.07 16.81
CA ALA A 230 12.85 12.97 17.51
C ALA A 230 13.91 13.48 18.51
N GLY A 231 14.72 14.48 18.13
CA GLY A 231 15.74 15.10 19.01
C GLY A 231 15.13 15.82 20.22
N THR A 232 13.99 16.51 20.01
CA THR A 232 13.29 17.19 21.11
C THR A 232 12.69 16.19 22.10
N GLY A 233 12.10 15.08 21.58
CA GLY A 233 11.56 14.01 22.42
C GLY A 233 12.62 13.35 23.30
N ALA A 234 13.80 13.08 22.75
CA ALA A 234 14.91 12.49 23.50
C ALA A 234 15.42 13.41 24.62
N SER A 235 15.47 14.74 24.39
CA SER A 235 15.92 15.71 25.38
C SER A 235 14.95 15.85 26.58
N LEU A 236 13.64 15.72 26.34
CA LEU A 236 12.63 15.80 27.39
C LEU A 236 12.65 14.58 28.32
N LEU A 237 13.00 13.39 27.79
CA LEU A 237 13.08 12.16 28.57
C LEU A 237 14.35 12.06 29.42
N SER A 238 15.43 12.73 29.02
CA SER A 238 16.68 12.77 29.79
C SER A 238 16.72 13.80 30.91
N GLY A 239 15.79 14.76 30.94
CA GLY A 239 15.72 15.83 31.93
C GLY A 239 14.89 15.54 33.19
N THR A 240 14.33 14.33 33.37
CA THR A 240 13.48 13.96 34.52
C THR A 240 14.16 13.03 35.50
N SER A 241 15.50 12.97 35.57
CA SER A 241 16.28 12.14 36.50
C SER A 241 17.12 13.02 37.41
N ASP A 242 16.47 13.90 38.22
CA ASP A 242 17.05 14.57 39.35
C ASP A 242 16.10 14.52 40.56
#